data_434e4bed1c903db78ce2f05a106e8ef1
#
_entry.id   434e4bed1c903db78ce2f05a106e8ef1
#
_cell.length_a   1.000
_cell.length_b   1.000
_cell.length_c   1.000
_cell.angle_alpha   90.00
_cell.angle_beta   90.00
_cell.angle_gamma   90.00
#
_symmetry.space_group_name_H-M   'P 1'
#
loop_
_entity.id
_entity.type
_entity.pdbx_description
1 polymer ?
#
loop_
_entity_poly.entity_id
_entity_poly.type
_entity_poly.pdbx_seq_one_letter_code
_entity_poly.pdbx_strand_id
1 'polypeptide(L)'
;MKVALIGYTGSVGKEIFDLLDKKNKIYTFNRANILTILNEEYDTVICSAPTSQKLKVNLDLIDYEDDLNNLCEMIKQVKTKNFILVSSQSILFEKNKYSDLQNKVLKTVSEFQPNNTIYLMDTLYGENLKKGFIYDVLNKEWTIIKKEVLYKYPELNNCYKPIENSDFYQQIKSLPDDLLNKLGYIENIYPNDKIFQTTYIYYLALNVVSNLDKSSGLISKIKETESFKGSEIKNIYYNSNNTILSKYFSNSKQKFKKRSHEKNIL
;
A
#
# COMPACT_ATOMS: atom_id res chain seq x y z
N MET A 1 16.88 19.29 -7.41
CA MET A 1 17.40 17.90 -7.33
C MET A 1 16.93 17.12 -8.55
N LYS A 2 17.67 16.08 -8.95
CA LYS A 2 17.31 15.12 -9.98
C LYS A 2 16.72 13.88 -9.30
N VAL A 3 15.42 13.71 -9.40
CA VAL A 3 14.67 12.66 -8.68
C VAL A 3 14.11 11.64 -9.67
N ALA A 4 14.40 10.36 -9.46
CA ALA A 4 13.77 9.24 -10.18
C ALA A 4 12.66 8.63 -9.32
N LEU A 5 11.47 8.46 -9.87
CA LEU A 5 10.33 7.82 -9.21
C LEU A 5 9.91 6.56 -9.96
N ILE A 6 10.15 5.40 -9.36
CA ILE A 6 9.78 4.09 -9.89
C ILE A 6 8.44 3.68 -9.30
N GLY A 7 7.51 3.26 -10.15
CA GLY A 7 6.16 2.86 -9.75
C GLY A 7 5.17 4.02 -9.63
N TYR A 8 5.41 5.13 -10.34
CA TYR A 8 4.57 6.33 -10.31
C TYR A 8 3.11 6.09 -10.72
N THR A 9 2.81 5.01 -11.41
CA THR A 9 1.45 4.63 -11.82
C THR A 9 0.67 3.92 -10.71
N GLY A 10 1.35 3.46 -9.65
CA GLY A 10 0.73 2.87 -8.47
C GLY A 10 0.18 3.94 -7.51
N SER A 11 -0.72 3.54 -6.60
CA SER A 11 -1.36 4.50 -5.66
C SER A 11 -0.35 5.28 -4.82
N VAL A 12 0.67 4.60 -4.27
CA VAL A 12 1.73 5.25 -3.48
C VAL A 12 2.58 6.16 -4.35
N GLY A 13 3.04 5.66 -5.50
CA GLY A 13 3.87 6.43 -6.41
C GLY A 13 3.16 7.67 -6.95
N LYS A 14 1.87 7.58 -7.22
CA LYS A 14 1.06 8.72 -7.65
C LYS A 14 0.97 9.79 -6.55
N GLU A 15 0.69 9.40 -5.32
CA GLU A 15 0.62 10.35 -4.19
C GLU A 15 1.97 11.04 -3.95
N ILE A 16 3.09 10.29 -4.07
CA ILE A 16 4.44 10.85 -4.00
C ILE A 16 4.66 11.85 -5.15
N PHE A 17 4.30 11.47 -6.38
CA PHE A 17 4.47 12.32 -7.56
C PHE A 17 3.72 13.65 -7.42
N ASP A 18 2.49 13.62 -6.91
CA ASP A 18 1.64 14.79 -6.73
C ASP A 18 2.20 15.77 -5.66
N LEU A 19 3.02 15.26 -4.72
CA LEU A 19 3.66 16.06 -3.67
C LEU A 19 5.08 16.54 -4.01
N LEU A 20 5.72 15.97 -5.04
CA LEU A 20 7.05 16.38 -5.42
C LEU A 20 7.07 17.83 -5.92
N ASP A 21 7.98 18.65 -5.35
CA ASP A 21 8.16 20.04 -5.75
C ASP A 21 8.57 20.13 -7.22
N LYS A 22 7.86 20.95 -8.00
CA LYS A 22 8.12 21.22 -9.42
C LYS A 22 9.52 21.82 -9.68
N LYS A 23 10.21 22.32 -8.65
CA LYS A 23 11.61 22.72 -8.72
C LYS A 23 12.57 21.55 -8.93
N ASN A 24 12.15 20.32 -8.60
CA ASN A 24 12.91 19.13 -8.88
C ASN A 24 12.75 18.72 -10.35
N LYS A 25 13.82 18.21 -10.95
CA LYS A 25 13.76 17.54 -12.24
C LYS A 25 13.33 16.08 -11.98
N ILE A 26 12.07 15.76 -12.29
CA ILE A 26 11.46 14.47 -11.96
C ILE A 26 11.45 13.57 -13.19
N TYR A 27 11.95 12.35 -13.04
CA TYR A 27 11.94 11.28 -14.03
C TYR A 27 11.06 10.15 -13.50
N THR A 28 10.14 9.66 -14.31
CA THR A 28 9.17 8.63 -13.89
C THR A 28 9.41 7.31 -14.64
N PHE A 29 9.39 6.22 -13.88
CA PHE A 29 9.66 4.88 -14.39
C PHE A 29 8.55 3.90 -14.01
N ASN A 30 8.21 3.02 -14.94
CA ASN A 30 7.30 1.89 -14.75
C ASN A 30 7.91 0.64 -15.42
N ARG A 31 7.17 -0.47 -15.49
CA ARG A 31 7.67 -1.72 -16.09
C ARG A 31 8.19 -1.55 -17.54
N ALA A 32 7.55 -0.71 -18.33
CA ALA A 32 7.89 -0.57 -19.74
C ALA A 32 9.21 0.17 -19.99
N ASN A 33 9.62 1.06 -19.06
CA ASN A 33 10.79 1.89 -19.23
C ASN A 33 11.82 1.80 -18.08
N ILE A 34 11.67 0.84 -17.16
CA ILE A 34 12.50 0.77 -15.95
C ILE A 34 14.01 0.70 -16.24
N LEU A 35 14.42 0.02 -17.29
CA LEU A 35 15.83 -0.12 -17.62
C LEU A 35 16.47 1.18 -18.13
N THR A 36 15.67 2.13 -18.61
CA THR A 36 16.22 3.42 -19.06
C THR A 36 16.70 4.30 -17.92
N ILE A 37 16.36 3.96 -16.66
CA ILE A 37 16.89 4.62 -15.46
C ILE A 37 18.42 4.51 -15.36
N LEU A 38 19.01 3.46 -15.92
CA LEU A 38 20.45 3.19 -15.89
C LEU A 38 21.27 4.15 -16.77
N ASN A 39 20.61 4.91 -17.67
CA ASN A 39 21.28 5.83 -18.55
C ASN A 39 21.77 7.12 -17.88
N GLU A 40 21.35 7.36 -16.65
CA GLU A 40 21.63 8.61 -15.92
C GLU A 40 21.90 8.39 -14.44
N GLU A 41 22.48 9.40 -13.79
CA GLU A 41 22.68 9.43 -12.34
C GLU A 41 21.64 10.35 -11.69
N TYR A 42 21.21 10.01 -10.47
CA TYR A 42 20.16 10.74 -9.73
C TYR A 42 20.66 11.20 -8.36
N ASP A 43 20.11 12.32 -7.89
CA ASP A 43 20.31 12.72 -6.50
C ASP A 43 19.53 11.77 -5.57
N THR A 44 18.30 11.40 -5.97
CA THR A 44 17.46 10.49 -5.20
C THR A 44 16.67 9.57 -6.14
N VAL A 45 16.64 8.28 -5.82
CA VAL A 45 15.74 7.30 -6.42
C VAL A 45 14.68 6.90 -5.39
N ILE A 46 13.41 7.03 -5.75
CA ILE A 46 12.28 6.56 -4.95
C ILE A 46 11.67 5.35 -5.63
N CYS A 47 11.62 4.21 -4.93
CA CYS A 47 11.06 2.96 -5.41
C CYS A 47 9.78 2.62 -4.64
N SER A 48 8.63 2.76 -5.28
CA SER A 48 7.31 2.30 -4.84
C SER A 48 6.75 1.19 -5.73
N ALA A 49 7.63 0.55 -6.51
CA ALA A 49 7.29 -0.44 -7.52
C ALA A 49 6.93 -1.84 -6.99
N PRO A 50 7.43 -2.33 -5.83
CA PRO A 50 7.04 -3.66 -5.37
C PRO A 50 5.53 -3.79 -5.31
N THR A 51 5.00 -4.89 -5.90
CA THR A 51 3.55 -5.10 -5.96
C THR A 51 2.94 -5.16 -4.56
N SER A 52 1.73 -4.67 -4.44
CA SER A 52 0.92 -4.77 -3.22
C SER A 52 -0.23 -5.78 -3.37
N GLN A 53 -0.22 -6.59 -4.45
CA GLN A 53 -1.26 -7.60 -4.71
C GLN A 53 -0.93 -8.94 -4.01
N LYS A 54 -0.73 -8.86 -2.69
CA LYS A 54 -0.28 -9.98 -1.85
C LYS A 54 -1.05 -11.28 -2.10
N LEU A 55 -2.39 -11.23 -2.08
CA LEU A 55 -3.19 -12.44 -2.25
C LEU A 55 -3.00 -13.06 -3.63
N LYS A 56 -2.94 -12.26 -4.68
CA LYS A 56 -2.73 -12.76 -6.04
C LYS A 56 -1.36 -13.39 -6.22
N VAL A 57 -0.32 -12.82 -5.60
CA VAL A 57 1.04 -13.40 -5.60
C VAL A 57 1.04 -14.74 -4.86
N ASN A 58 0.43 -14.81 -3.66
CA ASN A 58 0.40 -16.02 -2.87
C ASN A 58 -0.45 -17.16 -3.49
N LEU A 59 -1.37 -16.82 -4.39
CA LEU A 59 -2.22 -17.75 -5.13
C LEU A 59 -1.71 -18.04 -6.55
N ASP A 60 -0.51 -17.57 -6.90
CA ASP A 60 0.07 -17.72 -8.23
C ASP A 60 -0.81 -17.19 -9.38
N LEU A 61 -1.70 -16.24 -9.08
CA LEU A 61 -2.59 -15.60 -10.07
C LEU A 61 -1.91 -14.53 -10.91
N ILE A 62 -0.73 -14.11 -10.51
CA ILE A 62 0.14 -13.21 -11.25
C ILE A 62 1.57 -13.73 -11.19
N ASP A 63 2.21 -13.81 -12.31
CA ASP A 63 3.65 -13.97 -12.36
C ASP A 63 4.30 -12.63 -12.06
N TYR A 64 5.06 -12.60 -10.98
CA TYR A 64 5.72 -11.40 -10.50
C TYR A 64 7.23 -11.58 -10.34
N GLU A 65 7.72 -12.79 -10.56
CA GLU A 65 9.10 -13.13 -10.27
C GLU A 65 10.06 -12.45 -11.24
N ASP A 66 9.75 -12.45 -12.52
CA ASP A 66 10.55 -11.78 -13.55
C ASP A 66 10.58 -10.27 -13.36
N ASP A 67 9.43 -9.65 -13.12
CA ASP A 67 9.35 -8.21 -12.81
C ASP A 67 10.23 -7.83 -11.60
N LEU A 68 10.23 -8.69 -10.59
CA LEU A 68 10.98 -8.47 -9.37
C LEU A 68 12.48 -8.71 -9.57
N ASN A 69 12.86 -9.72 -10.36
CA ASN A 69 14.24 -9.95 -10.72
C ASN A 69 14.82 -8.76 -11.51
N ASN A 70 14.07 -8.25 -12.49
CA ASN A 70 14.43 -7.05 -13.24
C ASN A 70 14.56 -5.83 -12.34
N LEU A 71 13.68 -5.68 -11.34
CA LEU A 71 13.76 -4.60 -10.36
C LEU A 71 15.03 -4.73 -9.50
N CYS A 72 15.35 -5.93 -9.02
CA CYS A 72 16.57 -6.17 -8.23
C CYS A 72 17.83 -5.91 -9.06
N GLU A 73 17.90 -6.36 -10.30
CA GLU A 73 19.04 -6.09 -11.20
C GLU A 73 19.20 -4.58 -11.47
N MET A 74 18.11 -3.87 -11.66
CA MET A 74 18.15 -2.41 -11.77
C MET A 74 18.67 -1.74 -10.48
N ILE A 75 18.20 -2.17 -9.29
CA ILE A 75 18.65 -1.63 -8.01
C ILE A 75 20.18 -1.80 -7.82
N LYS A 76 20.74 -2.92 -8.26
CA LYS A 76 22.18 -3.16 -8.19
C LYS A 76 23.02 -2.19 -9.02
N GLN A 77 22.47 -1.69 -10.11
CA GLN A 77 23.19 -0.93 -11.13
C GLN A 77 22.90 0.57 -11.13
N VAL A 78 21.74 0.99 -10.60
CA VAL A 78 21.33 2.40 -10.62
C VAL A 78 22.27 3.24 -9.76
N LYS A 79 22.72 4.37 -10.30
CA LYS A 79 23.58 5.31 -9.61
C LYS A 79 22.76 6.42 -8.97
N THR A 80 22.82 6.49 -7.66
CA THR A 80 22.10 7.52 -6.88
C THR A 80 22.85 7.87 -5.60
N LYS A 81 22.65 9.10 -5.11
CA LYS A 81 23.19 9.51 -3.80
C LYS A 81 22.32 8.96 -2.66
N ASN A 82 20.99 8.91 -2.84
CA ASN A 82 20.05 8.40 -1.86
C ASN A 82 19.03 7.46 -2.53
N PHE A 83 18.70 6.35 -1.88
CA PHE A 83 17.70 5.40 -2.35
C PHE A 83 16.58 5.26 -1.31
N ILE A 84 15.34 5.48 -1.70
CA ILE A 84 14.17 5.34 -0.84
C ILE A 84 13.31 4.18 -1.35
N LEU A 85 13.12 3.15 -0.52
CA LEU A 85 12.22 2.03 -0.80
C LEU A 85 10.95 2.16 0.04
N VAL A 86 9.79 2.03 -0.60
CA VAL A 86 8.51 1.83 0.08
C VAL A 86 8.10 0.37 -0.07
N SER A 87 7.98 -0.35 1.04
CA SER A 87 7.67 -1.77 1.12
C SER A 87 6.64 -2.06 2.22
N SER A 88 6.36 -3.32 2.50
CA SER A 88 5.31 -3.77 3.42
C SER A 88 5.90 -4.36 4.70
N GLN A 89 5.29 -4.07 5.85
CA GLN A 89 5.60 -4.72 7.12
C GLN A 89 5.33 -6.23 7.13
N SER A 90 4.54 -6.76 6.18
CA SER A 90 4.27 -8.20 6.11
C SER A 90 5.54 -9.05 6.04
N ILE A 91 6.63 -8.51 5.54
CA ILE A 91 7.94 -9.18 5.50
C ILE A 91 8.50 -9.52 6.88
N LEU A 92 8.07 -8.82 7.94
CA LEU A 92 8.53 -9.05 9.31
C LEU A 92 7.76 -10.17 10.03
N PHE A 93 6.52 -10.43 9.62
CA PHE A 93 5.57 -11.25 10.38
C PHE A 93 5.04 -12.45 9.62
N GLU A 94 5.19 -12.47 8.29
CA GLU A 94 4.60 -13.47 7.44
C GLU A 94 5.66 -14.31 6.74
N LYS A 95 5.36 -15.60 6.57
CA LYS A 95 6.17 -16.55 5.81
C LYS A 95 5.33 -17.05 4.63
N ASN A 96 5.41 -16.38 3.50
CA ASN A 96 4.69 -16.72 2.29
C ASN A 96 5.42 -16.16 1.06
N LYS A 97 5.03 -16.59 -0.14
CA LYS A 97 5.66 -16.18 -1.40
C LYS A 97 5.79 -14.66 -1.54
N TYR A 98 4.74 -13.92 -1.20
CA TYR A 98 4.77 -12.46 -1.26
C TYR A 98 5.83 -11.84 -0.35
N SER A 99 5.90 -12.29 0.92
CA SER A 99 6.89 -11.76 1.87
C SER A 99 8.32 -12.12 1.47
N ASP A 100 8.55 -13.30 0.91
CA ASP A 100 9.86 -13.73 0.44
C ASP A 100 10.34 -12.87 -0.73
N LEU A 101 9.46 -12.59 -1.69
CA LEU A 101 9.74 -11.72 -2.83
C LEU A 101 10.02 -10.26 -2.37
N GLN A 102 9.24 -9.73 -1.45
CA GLN A 102 9.49 -8.39 -0.88
C GLN A 102 10.81 -8.33 -0.11
N ASN A 103 11.16 -9.39 0.64
CA ASN A 103 12.44 -9.52 1.33
C ASN A 103 13.64 -9.52 0.38
N LYS A 104 13.50 -10.12 -0.80
CA LYS A 104 14.53 -10.09 -1.85
C LYS A 104 14.86 -8.66 -2.27
N VAL A 105 13.84 -7.82 -2.51
CA VAL A 105 14.03 -6.40 -2.83
C VAL A 105 14.72 -5.65 -1.68
N LEU A 106 14.22 -5.85 -0.45
CA LEU A 106 14.78 -5.20 0.74
C LEU A 106 16.27 -5.53 0.91
N LYS A 107 16.64 -6.80 0.80
CA LYS A 107 18.04 -7.25 0.89
C LYS A 107 18.89 -6.62 -0.21
N THR A 108 18.39 -6.60 -1.46
CA THR A 108 19.09 -5.98 -2.59
C THR A 108 19.35 -4.49 -2.33
N VAL A 109 18.34 -3.74 -1.83
CA VAL A 109 18.54 -2.33 -1.48
C VAL A 109 19.58 -2.17 -0.36
N SER A 110 19.48 -2.97 0.71
CA SER A 110 20.40 -2.88 1.85
C SER A 110 21.84 -3.20 1.47
N GLU A 111 22.04 -4.09 0.51
CA GLU A 111 23.36 -4.53 0.05
C GLU A 111 24.01 -3.55 -0.94
N PHE A 112 23.24 -3.06 -1.90
CA PHE A 112 23.77 -2.31 -3.04
C PHE A 112 23.57 -0.79 -2.94
N GLN A 113 22.70 -0.32 -2.05
CA GLN A 113 22.40 1.11 -1.87
C GLN A 113 22.77 1.54 -0.44
N PRO A 114 24.04 1.95 -0.18
CA PRO A 114 24.52 2.23 1.18
C PRO A 114 23.80 3.40 1.86
N ASN A 115 23.37 4.38 1.08
CA ASN A 115 22.59 5.52 1.57
C ASN A 115 21.10 5.26 1.27
N ASN A 116 20.45 4.43 2.09
CA ASN A 116 19.06 4.09 1.89
C ASN A 116 18.15 4.54 3.02
N THR A 117 16.87 4.70 2.68
CA THR A 117 15.75 4.78 3.62
C THR A 117 14.69 3.78 3.18
N ILE A 118 14.30 2.87 4.06
CA ILE A 118 13.34 1.81 3.77
C ILE A 118 12.11 2.00 4.64
N TYR A 119 10.98 2.36 4.04
CA TYR A 119 9.69 2.46 4.70
C TYR A 119 9.00 1.09 4.66
N LEU A 120 8.88 0.42 5.83
CA LEU A 120 8.06 -0.77 6.01
C LEU A 120 6.71 -0.37 6.58
N MET A 121 5.72 -0.23 5.71
CA MET A 121 4.42 0.26 6.11
C MET A 121 3.44 -0.88 6.34
N ASP A 122 2.57 -0.68 7.32
CA ASP A 122 1.37 -1.46 7.59
C ASP A 122 0.28 -1.22 6.52
N THR A 123 -0.97 -1.39 6.88
CA THR A 123 -2.07 -1.16 5.95
C THR A 123 -2.21 0.33 5.63
N LEU A 124 -2.07 0.66 4.36
CA LEU A 124 -2.32 2.01 3.86
C LEU A 124 -3.82 2.21 3.58
N TYR A 125 -4.29 3.45 3.77
CA TYR A 125 -5.61 3.88 3.36
C TYR A 125 -5.56 5.29 2.75
N GLY A 126 -6.56 5.65 1.94
CA GLY A 126 -6.64 6.96 1.30
C GLY A 126 -7.66 7.00 0.16
N GLU A 127 -8.05 8.18 -0.26
CA GLU A 127 -9.11 8.42 -1.25
C GLU A 127 -8.86 7.72 -2.60
N ASN A 128 -7.60 7.66 -3.01
CA ASN A 128 -7.18 7.06 -4.29
C ASN A 128 -6.76 5.59 -4.16
N LEU A 129 -6.82 5.01 -2.96
CA LEU A 129 -6.42 3.64 -2.70
C LEU A 129 -7.64 2.72 -2.73
N LYS A 130 -7.89 2.06 -3.87
CA LYS A 130 -9.02 1.13 -4.08
C LYS A 130 -8.69 -0.27 -3.57
N LYS A 131 -8.26 -0.39 -2.31
CA LYS A 131 -7.92 -1.67 -1.65
C LYS A 131 -7.60 -1.48 -0.17
N GLY A 132 -7.54 -2.60 0.54
CA GLY A 132 -7.24 -2.64 1.97
C GLY A 132 -8.51 -2.53 2.81
N PHE A 133 -8.39 -2.89 4.10
CA PHE A 133 -9.56 -3.12 4.93
C PHE A 133 -10.46 -1.87 5.09
N ILE A 134 -9.90 -0.67 5.11
CA ILE A 134 -10.71 0.56 5.18
C ILE A 134 -11.55 0.72 3.90
N TYR A 135 -10.93 0.50 2.72
CA TYR A 135 -11.66 0.53 1.46
C TYR A 135 -12.75 -0.55 1.41
N ASP A 136 -12.41 -1.78 1.79
CA ASP A 136 -13.33 -2.94 1.76
C ASP A 136 -14.53 -2.72 2.70
N VAL A 137 -14.27 -2.19 3.90
CA VAL A 137 -15.33 -1.85 4.88
C VAL A 137 -16.26 -0.76 4.36
N LEU A 138 -15.70 0.28 3.71
CA LEU A 138 -16.47 1.40 3.17
C LEU A 138 -17.34 1.04 1.97
N ASN A 139 -16.77 0.21 1.08
CA ASN A 139 -17.44 -0.18 -0.14
C ASN A 139 -18.20 -1.49 0.02
N LYS A 140 -18.17 -2.09 1.22
CA LYS A 140 -18.82 -3.36 1.53
C LYS A 140 -18.42 -4.46 0.53
N GLU A 141 -17.15 -4.46 0.15
CA GLU A 141 -16.58 -5.43 -0.79
C GLU A 141 -15.97 -6.61 -0.05
N TRP A 142 -16.20 -7.80 -0.56
CA TRP A 142 -15.61 -9.05 -0.09
C TRP A 142 -15.05 -9.81 -1.29
N THR A 143 -14.01 -9.27 -1.86
CA THR A 143 -13.53 -9.59 -3.21
C THR A 143 -13.06 -11.03 -3.40
N ILE A 144 -12.51 -11.66 -2.37
CA ILE A 144 -12.05 -13.05 -2.41
C ILE A 144 -12.40 -13.76 -1.10
N ILE A 145 -13.02 -14.93 -1.20
CA ILE A 145 -13.42 -15.76 -0.06
C ILE A 145 -12.86 -17.18 -0.22
N LYS A 146 -12.76 -17.90 0.91
CA LYS A 146 -12.43 -19.32 0.91
C LYS A 146 -13.67 -20.17 0.57
N LYS A 147 -13.44 -21.35 0.03
CA LYS A 147 -14.46 -22.34 -0.31
C LYS A 147 -15.37 -22.69 0.86
N GLU A 148 -14.82 -22.79 2.07
CA GLU A 148 -15.59 -23.10 3.29
C GLU A 148 -16.67 -22.07 3.58
N VAL A 149 -16.45 -20.81 3.17
CA VAL A 149 -17.45 -19.74 3.32
C VAL A 149 -18.67 -20.00 2.45
N LEU A 150 -18.48 -20.48 1.20
CA LEU A 150 -19.59 -20.84 0.32
C LEU A 150 -20.37 -22.05 0.85
N TYR A 151 -19.68 -23.03 1.45
CA TYR A 151 -20.38 -24.16 2.08
C TYR A 151 -21.24 -23.72 3.26
N LYS A 152 -20.74 -22.77 4.04
CA LYS A 152 -21.48 -22.24 5.18
C LYS A 152 -22.65 -21.33 4.76
N TYR A 153 -22.51 -20.65 3.62
CA TYR A 153 -23.46 -19.67 3.11
C TYR A 153 -23.75 -19.90 1.61
N PRO A 154 -24.57 -20.91 1.27
CA PRO A 154 -24.85 -21.30 -0.12
C PRO A 154 -25.45 -20.19 -0.99
N GLU A 155 -26.12 -19.21 -0.37
CA GLU A 155 -26.68 -18.03 -1.03
C GLU A 155 -25.65 -17.16 -1.74
N LEU A 156 -24.36 -17.33 -1.40
CA LEU A 156 -23.23 -16.65 -2.06
C LEU A 156 -22.84 -17.24 -3.42
N ASN A 157 -23.28 -18.46 -3.74
CA ASN A 157 -22.81 -19.17 -4.93
C ASN A 157 -23.01 -18.38 -6.25
N ASN A 158 -24.07 -17.58 -6.33
CA ASN A 158 -24.33 -16.76 -7.51
C ASN A 158 -23.52 -15.46 -7.59
N CYS A 159 -22.78 -15.15 -6.51
CA CYS A 159 -21.98 -13.94 -6.40
C CYS A 159 -20.49 -14.18 -6.58
N TYR A 160 -20.07 -15.45 -6.60
CA TYR A 160 -18.67 -15.84 -6.66
C TYR A 160 -18.42 -16.90 -7.72
N LYS A 161 -17.21 -16.86 -8.30
CA LYS A 161 -16.68 -17.91 -9.18
C LYS A 161 -15.39 -18.49 -8.60
N PRO A 162 -15.08 -19.76 -8.84
CA PRO A 162 -13.84 -20.35 -8.39
C PRO A 162 -12.63 -19.67 -9.04
N ILE A 163 -11.54 -19.59 -8.26
CA ILE A 163 -10.21 -19.27 -8.77
C ILE A 163 -9.54 -20.62 -9.07
N GLU A 164 -9.11 -20.79 -10.31
CA GLU A 164 -8.49 -22.04 -10.77
C GLU A 164 -7.32 -22.46 -9.87
N ASN A 165 -7.20 -23.77 -9.64
CA ASN A 165 -6.16 -24.38 -8.83
C ASN A 165 -6.05 -23.86 -7.39
N SER A 166 -7.15 -23.36 -6.81
CA SER A 166 -7.15 -22.85 -5.44
C SER A 166 -8.47 -23.14 -4.71
N ASP A 167 -8.43 -23.08 -3.37
CA ASP A 167 -9.63 -23.13 -2.51
C ASP A 167 -10.29 -21.75 -2.34
N PHE A 168 -10.03 -20.82 -3.24
CA PHE A 168 -10.56 -19.46 -3.18
C PHE A 168 -11.54 -19.18 -4.31
N TYR A 169 -12.45 -18.24 -4.04
CA TYR A 169 -13.49 -17.78 -4.97
C TYR A 169 -13.42 -16.27 -5.07
N GLN A 170 -13.55 -15.75 -6.29
CA GLN A 170 -13.55 -14.33 -6.59
C GLN A 170 -14.97 -13.81 -6.76
N GLN A 171 -15.27 -12.70 -6.15
CA GLN A 171 -16.54 -12.00 -6.31
C GLN A 171 -16.73 -11.55 -7.77
N ILE A 172 -17.93 -11.82 -8.30
CA ILE A 172 -18.36 -11.42 -9.66
C ILE A 172 -19.56 -10.49 -9.65
N LYS A 173 -20.26 -10.39 -8.52
CA LYS A 173 -21.41 -9.49 -8.32
C LYS A 173 -21.34 -8.88 -6.92
N SER A 174 -21.80 -7.64 -6.78
CA SER A 174 -21.94 -7.00 -5.47
C SER A 174 -22.87 -7.79 -4.55
N LEU A 175 -22.52 -7.82 -3.28
CA LEU A 175 -23.34 -8.48 -2.25
C LEU A 175 -24.37 -7.49 -1.71
N PRO A 176 -25.65 -7.90 -1.55
CA PRO A 176 -26.64 -7.12 -0.84
C PRO A 176 -26.25 -6.88 0.62
N ASP A 177 -26.58 -5.73 1.17
CA ASP A 177 -26.25 -5.34 2.54
C ASP A 177 -26.82 -6.28 3.61
N ASP A 178 -28.05 -6.75 3.40
CA ASP A 178 -28.72 -7.72 4.26
C ASP A 178 -27.96 -9.05 4.32
N LEU A 179 -27.40 -9.48 3.20
CA LEU A 179 -26.59 -10.69 3.12
C LEU A 179 -25.26 -10.49 3.86
N LEU A 180 -24.56 -9.39 3.67
CA LEU A 180 -23.32 -9.07 4.37
C LEU A 180 -23.51 -9.04 5.90
N ASN A 181 -24.62 -8.45 6.37
CA ASN A 181 -24.96 -8.43 7.78
C ASN A 181 -25.27 -9.83 8.33
N LYS A 182 -26.02 -10.65 7.56
CA LYS A 182 -26.37 -12.02 7.90
C LYS A 182 -25.14 -12.93 8.02
N LEU A 183 -24.14 -12.71 7.18
CA LEU A 183 -22.88 -13.45 7.20
C LEU A 183 -22.02 -13.13 8.43
N GLY A 184 -22.34 -12.09 9.19
CA GLY A 184 -21.50 -11.63 10.30
C GLY A 184 -20.07 -11.28 9.85
N TYR A 185 -19.90 -10.87 8.59
CA TYR A 185 -18.61 -10.62 7.96
C TYR A 185 -17.74 -9.69 8.80
N ILE A 186 -18.30 -8.52 9.13
CA ILE A 186 -17.58 -7.50 9.89
C ILE A 186 -17.24 -7.96 11.31
N GLU A 187 -18.12 -8.78 11.92
CA GLU A 187 -17.94 -9.29 13.27
C GLU A 187 -16.77 -10.28 13.36
N ASN A 188 -16.62 -11.12 12.36
CA ASN A 188 -15.60 -12.16 12.33
C ASN A 188 -14.21 -11.62 11.96
N ILE A 189 -14.13 -10.64 11.06
CA ILE A 189 -12.85 -10.11 10.56
C ILE A 189 -12.28 -9.05 11.49
N TYR A 190 -13.14 -8.26 12.15
CA TYR A 190 -12.74 -7.15 13.03
C TYR A 190 -13.21 -7.37 14.46
N PRO A 191 -12.61 -8.30 15.23
CA PRO A 191 -12.93 -8.46 16.66
C PRO A 191 -12.78 -7.15 17.42
N ASN A 192 -13.69 -6.89 18.37
CA ASN A 192 -13.83 -5.59 19.04
C ASN A 192 -12.55 -5.05 19.67
N ASP A 193 -11.78 -5.91 20.27
CA ASP A 193 -10.57 -5.63 21.05
C ASP A 193 -9.27 -5.65 20.19
N LYS A 194 -9.35 -6.18 18.97
CA LYS A 194 -8.19 -6.22 18.07
C LYS A 194 -7.85 -4.82 17.59
N ILE A 195 -6.56 -4.49 17.64
CA ILE A 195 -6.01 -3.22 17.14
C ILE A 195 -5.46 -3.41 15.72
N PHE A 196 -5.88 -2.52 14.83
CA PHE A 196 -5.41 -2.45 13.45
C PHE A 196 -4.63 -1.16 13.26
N GLN A 197 -3.37 -1.28 12.90
CA GLN A 197 -2.54 -0.13 12.57
C GLN A 197 -2.70 0.24 11.10
N THR A 198 -2.79 1.54 10.83
CA THR A 198 -2.97 2.06 9.48
C THR A 198 -2.22 3.37 9.30
N THR A 199 -1.81 3.63 8.07
CA THR A 199 -1.17 4.88 7.70
C THR A 199 -1.92 5.51 6.54
N TYR A 200 -2.28 6.79 6.68
CA TYR A 200 -2.84 7.54 5.57
C TYR A 200 -1.77 7.76 4.51
N ILE A 201 -2.05 7.32 3.28
CA ILE A 201 -1.10 7.29 2.16
C ILE A 201 -0.45 8.66 1.90
N TYR A 202 -1.18 9.74 2.10
CA TYR A 202 -0.68 11.12 1.98
C TYR A 202 0.46 11.41 2.98
N TYR A 203 0.35 10.96 4.23
CA TYR A 203 1.39 11.18 5.22
C TYR A 203 2.64 10.36 4.95
N LEU A 204 2.48 9.15 4.42
CA LEU A 204 3.62 8.38 3.94
C LEU A 204 4.32 9.12 2.80
N ALA A 205 3.58 9.56 1.78
CA ALA A 205 4.13 10.28 0.64
C ALA A 205 4.83 11.57 1.06
N LEU A 206 4.23 12.31 2.01
CA LEU A 206 4.82 13.51 2.56
C LEU A 206 6.12 13.24 3.33
N ASN A 207 6.17 12.17 4.13
CA ASN A 207 7.38 11.75 4.83
C ASN A 207 8.50 11.41 3.83
N VAL A 208 8.18 10.69 2.77
CA VAL A 208 9.11 10.40 1.67
C VAL A 208 9.65 11.68 1.05
N VAL A 209 8.77 12.59 0.64
CA VAL A 209 9.16 13.85 -0.03
C VAL A 209 9.95 14.80 0.88
N SER A 210 9.68 14.80 2.18
CA SER A 210 10.40 15.63 3.16
C SER A 210 11.79 15.08 3.53
N ASN A 211 12.15 13.90 3.07
CA ASN A 211 13.41 13.22 3.40
C ASN A 211 14.20 12.77 2.17
N LEU A 212 14.03 13.45 1.03
CA LEU A 212 14.68 13.08 -0.24
C LEU A 212 16.21 13.07 -0.18
N ASP A 213 16.80 13.91 0.63
CA ASP A 213 18.24 14.10 0.80
C ASP A 213 18.81 13.41 2.05
N LYS A 214 18.01 12.58 2.72
CA LYS A 214 18.41 11.91 3.96
C LYS A 214 18.48 10.41 3.79
N SER A 215 19.43 9.80 4.49
CA SER A 215 19.53 8.36 4.69
C SER A 215 19.17 8.05 6.14
N SER A 216 18.05 7.37 6.35
CA SER A 216 17.50 7.09 7.69
C SER A 216 17.43 5.60 8.02
N GLY A 217 17.88 4.74 7.12
CA GLY A 217 17.78 3.28 7.29
C GLY A 217 16.33 2.79 7.35
N LEU A 218 16.04 1.84 8.23
CA LEU A 218 14.73 1.20 8.33
C LEU A 218 13.73 2.02 9.14
N ILE A 219 12.61 2.37 8.54
CA ILE A 219 11.49 3.08 9.19
C ILE A 219 10.25 2.16 9.13
N SER A 220 9.83 1.65 10.29
CA SER A 220 8.64 0.78 10.40
C SER A 220 7.38 1.50 10.85
N LYS A 221 7.50 2.76 11.29
CA LYS A 221 6.37 3.59 11.73
C LYS A 221 6.66 5.05 11.48
N ILE A 222 5.71 5.76 10.91
CA ILE A 222 5.75 7.22 10.83
C ILE A 222 4.87 7.83 11.93
N LYS A 223 5.08 9.09 12.26
CA LYS A 223 4.38 9.78 13.37
C LYS A 223 2.85 9.75 13.22
N GLU A 224 2.39 9.81 12.00
CA GLU A 224 0.99 9.87 11.60
C GLU A 224 0.33 8.49 11.41
N THR A 225 0.96 7.41 11.87
CA THR A 225 0.32 6.08 11.93
C THR A 225 -0.78 6.10 12.97
N GLU A 226 -1.95 5.60 12.60
CA GLU A 226 -3.15 5.57 13.40
C GLU A 226 -3.52 4.15 13.78
N SER A 227 -4.25 3.99 14.88
CA SER A 227 -4.70 2.70 15.37
C SER A 227 -6.22 2.72 15.53
N PHE A 228 -6.89 1.72 14.97
CA PHE A 228 -8.33 1.52 15.10
C PHE A 228 -8.60 0.23 15.87
N LYS A 229 -9.54 0.27 16.81
CA LYS A 229 -10.11 -0.94 17.39
C LYS A 229 -11.12 -1.56 16.42
N GLY A 230 -11.30 -2.87 16.47
CA GLY A 230 -12.32 -3.56 15.66
C GLY A 230 -13.72 -2.99 15.89
N SER A 231 -14.04 -2.55 17.12
CA SER A 231 -15.30 -1.87 17.44
C SER A 231 -15.48 -0.54 16.69
N GLU A 232 -14.40 0.21 16.45
CA GLU A 232 -14.45 1.47 15.70
C GLU A 232 -14.64 1.19 14.20
N ILE A 233 -13.99 0.14 13.68
CA ILE A 233 -14.16 -0.30 12.30
C ILE A 233 -15.60 -0.76 12.04
N LYS A 234 -16.20 -1.50 12.97
CA LYS A 234 -17.61 -1.91 12.91
C LYS A 234 -18.55 -0.70 12.93
N ASN A 235 -18.27 0.28 13.75
CA ASN A 235 -19.03 1.53 13.78
C ASN A 235 -19.00 2.25 12.42
N ILE A 236 -17.84 2.29 11.78
CA ILE A 236 -17.69 2.85 10.44
C ILE A 236 -18.55 2.06 9.44
N TYR A 237 -18.53 0.74 9.50
CA TYR A 237 -19.29 -0.13 8.60
C TYR A 237 -20.81 0.04 8.76
N TYR A 238 -21.31 -0.01 9.99
CA TYR A 238 -22.77 0.04 10.27
C TYR A 238 -23.36 1.44 10.14
N ASN A 239 -22.59 2.46 10.50
CA ASN A 239 -23.04 3.85 10.49
C ASN A 239 -22.55 4.62 9.25
N SER A 240 -22.14 3.92 8.20
CA SER A 240 -21.53 4.52 7.02
C SER A 240 -22.49 5.46 6.25
N ASN A 241 -22.73 6.60 6.84
CA ASN A 241 -22.79 7.80 6.05
C ASN A 241 -21.35 8.14 5.69
N ASN A 242 -21.02 8.22 4.40
CA ASN A 242 -19.70 8.60 3.86
C ASN A 242 -19.09 9.89 4.48
N THR A 243 -19.82 10.57 5.32
CA THR A 243 -19.49 11.80 6.05
C THR A 243 -18.45 11.63 7.15
N ILE A 244 -18.34 10.47 7.82
CA ILE A 244 -17.38 10.32 8.95
C ILE A 244 -15.96 10.19 8.40
N LEU A 245 -15.79 9.42 7.34
CA LEU A 245 -14.47 9.26 6.72
C LEU A 245 -14.09 10.42 5.83
N SER A 246 -15.03 11.04 5.12
CA SER A 246 -14.75 12.28 4.40
C SER A 246 -14.41 13.43 5.35
N LYS A 247 -15.02 13.50 6.53
CA LYS A 247 -14.60 14.42 7.62
C LYS A 247 -13.20 14.06 8.14
N TYR A 248 -12.91 12.78 8.31
CA TYR A 248 -11.61 12.30 8.76
C TYR A 248 -10.51 12.64 7.76
N PHE A 249 -10.72 12.34 6.47
CA PHE A 249 -9.82 12.70 5.38
C PHE A 249 -9.67 14.20 5.20
N SER A 250 -10.75 14.97 5.25
CA SER A 250 -10.70 16.43 5.12
C SER A 250 -10.05 17.12 6.34
N ASN A 251 -10.31 16.64 7.56
CA ASN A 251 -9.68 17.16 8.77
C ASN A 251 -8.18 16.86 8.82
N SER A 252 -7.76 15.71 8.34
CA SER A 252 -6.34 15.35 8.24
C SER A 252 -5.61 16.25 7.23
N LYS A 253 -6.18 16.48 6.05
CA LYS A 253 -5.63 17.41 5.04
C LYS A 253 -5.61 18.87 5.52
N GLN A 254 -6.64 19.33 6.23
CA GLN A 254 -6.71 20.69 6.76
C GLN A 254 -5.71 20.95 7.89
N LYS A 255 -5.56 20.01 8.83
CA LYS A 255 -4.55 20.10 9.90
C LYS A 255 -3.13 20.22 9.35
N PHE A 256 -2.87 19.56 8.22
CA PHE A 256 -1.55 19.59 7.61
C PHE A 256 -1.30 20.88 6.83
N LYS A 257 -2.25 21.36 6.03
CA LYS A 257 -2.13 22.69 5.37
C LYS A 257 -1.84 23.80 6.37
N LYS A 258 -2.46 23.74 7.56
CA LYS A 258 -2.22 24.71 8.64
C LYS A 258 -0.78 24.62 9.19
N ARG A 259 -0.24 23.41 9.39
CA ARG A 259 1.13 23.19 9.89
C ARG A 259 2.23 23.52 8.86
N SER A 260 1.97 23.32 7.57
CA SER A 260 2.93 23.68 6.52
C SER A 260 3.00 25.21 6.30
N HIS A 261 1.90 25.94 6.52
CA HIS A 261 1.90 27.40 6.53
C HIS A 261 2.64 27.97 7.75
N GLU A 262 2.51 27.35 8.91
CA GLU A 262 3.21 27.76 10.14
C GLU A 262 4.73 27.51 10.09
N LYS A 263 5.20 26.52 9.32
CA LYS A 263 6.64 26.26 9.12
C LYS A 263 7.31 27.16 8.08
N ASN A 264 6.56 27.82 7.22
CA ASN A 264 7.09 28.78 6.25
C ASN A 264 7.14 30.23 6.79
N ILE A 265 6.85 30.43 8.08
CA ILE A 265 6.88 31.70 8.78
C ILE A 265 8.02 31.74 9.83
N LEU A 266 8.83 30.69 9.92
CA LEU A 266 10.09 30.63 10.68
C LEU A 266 11.28 30.41 9.74
#